data_39736239c03f17fd3ee2cf70ae1c1e46
#
_entry.id   39736239c03f17fd3ee2cf70ae1c1e46
#
_cell.length_a   1.000
_cell.length_b   1.000
_cell.length_c   1.000
_cell.angle_alpha   90.00
_cell.angle_beta   90.00
_cell.angle_gamma   90.00
#
_symmetry.space_group_name_H-M   'P 1'
#
loop_
_entity.id
_entity.type
_entity.pdbx_description
1 polymer ?
#
loop_
_entity_poly.entity_id
_entity_poly.type
_entity_poly.pdbx_seq_one_letter_code
_entity_poly.pdbx_strand_id
1 'polypeptide(L)'
;RQRQMCIRDSPISYGLNSRLVKENGTVVEKVWKVGGLYSAAMEKIIDQLRQALPFAENDTQKAIIGKLIEYYQTGDLKTFDAYSILWVEDTASEVDFVNGFIETYGDPLGMKASWESTVNFTNKEATKRTKIISDNAQWFEDHSPVDKRFKKEKVKGVSACLLYTSPS
;
A
#
# COMPACT_ATOMS: atom_id res chain seq x y z
N ARG A 1 -6.15 9.50 -8.58
CA ARG A 1 -7.63 9.52 -8.76
C ARG A 1 -8.19 8.14 -9.14
N GLN A 2 -7.61 7.44 -10.12
CA GLN A 2 -8.11 6.14 -10.59
C GLN A 2 -7.96 5.03 -9.53
N ARG A 3 -6.84 4.99 -8.77
CA ARG A 3 -6.66 4.07 -7.65
C ARG A 3 -7.63 4.31 -6.49
N GLN A 4 -7.88 5.57 -6.14
CA GLN A 4 -8.87 5.92 -5.11
C GLN A 4 -10.29 5.48 -5.50
N MET A 5 -10.67 5.66 -6.76
CA MET A 5 -11.96 5.18 -7.25
C MET A 5 -12.07 3.65 -7.13
N CYS A 6 -11.05 2.91 -7.55
CA CYS A 6 -11.05 1.45 -7.45
C CYS A 6 -11.20 0.96 -6.00
N ILE A 7 -10.49 1.58 -5.03
CA ILE A 7 -10.57 1.18 -3.62
C ILE A 7 -11.95 1.52 -3.02
N ARG A 8 -12.49 2.72 -3.32
CA ARG A 8 -13.78 3.16 -2.76
C ARG A 8 -14.98 2.41 -3.30
N ASP A 9 -14.93 2.03 -4.57
CA ASP A 9 -16.07 1.44 -5.30
C ASP A 9 -15.97 -0.09 -5.43
N SER A 10 -14.84 -0.68 -5.05
CA SER A 10 -14.67 -2.13 -5.08
C SER A 10 -15.34 -2.79 -3.88
N PRO A 11 -15.97 -3.96 -4.06
CA PRO A 11 -16.47 -4.74 -2.94
C PRO A 11 -15.31 -5.19 -2.05
N ILE A 12 -15.59 -5.30 -0.75
CA ILE A 12 -14.60 -5.78 0.22
C ILE A 12 -14.13 -7.19 -0.18
N SER A 13 -12.82 -7.39 -0.21
CA SER A 13 -12.20 -8.68 -0.52
C SER A 13 -12.27 -9.64 0.68
N TYR A 14 -13.46 -10.17 0.97
CA TYR A 14 -13.65 -11.12 2.06
C TYR A 14 -12.70 -12.31 1.95
N GLY A 15 -12.15 -12.72 3.09
CA GLY A 15 -11.22 -13.84 3.18
C GLY A 15 -9.76 -13.49 2.90
N LEU A 16 -9.43 -12.24 2.57
CA LEU A 16 -8.07 -11.79 2.27
C LEU A 16 -7.07 -12.13 3.39
N ASN A 17 -7.47 -11.91 4.64
CA ASN A 17 -6.69 -12.10 5.85
C ASN A 17 -7.26 -13.20 6.78
N SER A 18 -7.86 -14.23 6.22
CA SER A 18 -8.48 -15.29 7.00
C SER A 18 -8.40 -16.65 6.30
N ARG A 19 -8.69 -17.69 7.03
CA ARG A 19 -8.94 -19.03 6.48
C ARG A 19 -10.13 -19.71 7.15
N LEU A 20 -10.79 -20.59 6.41
CA LEU A 20 -11.83 -21.46 6.94
C LEU A 20 -11.17 -22.74 7.50
N VAL A 21 -11.58 -23.11 8.70
CA VAL A 21 -11.16 -24.34 9.37
C VAL A 21 -12.40 -25.10 9.87
N LYS A 22 -12.31 -26.43 9.97
CA LYS A 22 -13.36 -27.25 10.55
C LYS A 22 -12.99 -27.55 12.00
N GLU A 23 -13.80 -27.08 12.96
CA GLU A 23 -13.66 -27.31 14.38
C GLU A 23 -14.94 -27.96 14.91
N ASN A 24 -14.81 -29.12 15.55
CA ASN A 24 -15.96 -29.87 16.12
C ASN A 24 -17.12 -30.08 15.13
N GLY A 25 -16.78 -30.31 13.85
CA GLY A 25 -17.76 -30.51 12.78
C GLY A 25 -18.34 -29.26 12.16
N THR A 26 -18.06 -28.06 12.72
CA THR A 26 -18.52 -26.76 12.22
C THR A 26 -17.42 -26.05 11.49
N VAL A 27 -17.75 -25.36 10.39
CA VAL A 27 -16.82 -24.50 9.67
C VAL A 27 -16.78 -23.14 10.37
N VAL A 28 -15.57 -22.71 10.75
CA VAL A 28 -15.31 -21.41 11.39
C VAL A 28 -14.25 -20.63 10.61
N GLU A 29 -14.40 -19.33 10.58
CA GLU A 29 -13.41 -18.42 10.00
C GLU A 29 -12.38 -18.02 11.06
N LYS A 30 -11.10 -18.23 10.75
CA LYS A 30 -9.98 -17.80 11.57
C LYS A 30 -9.29 -16.62 10.91
N VAL A 31 -9.36 -15.47 11.55
CA VAL A 31 -8.78 -14.21 11.04
C VAL A 31 -7.37 -14.01 11.58
N TRP A 32 -6.48 -13.46 10.78
CA TRP A 32 -5.13 -13.06 11.16
C TRP A 32 -5.17 -11.68 11.82
N LYS A 33 -5.16 -11.69 13.14
CA LYS A 33 -5.27 -10.49 13.98
C LYS A 33 -4.79 -10.78 15.39
N VAL A 34 -4.72 -9.76 16.23
CA VAL A 34 -4.52 -9.92 17.68
C VAL A 34 -5.66 -10.75 18.27
N GLY A 35 -5.32 -11.76 19.05
CA GLY A 35 -6.28 -12.74 19.59
C GLY A 35 -6.80 -13.76 18.58
N GLY A 36 -6.34 -13.71 17.33
CA GLY A 36 -6.63 -14.67 16.28
C GLY A 36 -5.38 -15.45 15.84
N LEU A 37 -5.35 -15.82 14.56
CA LEU A 37 -4.16 -16.46 13.98
C LEU A 37 -3.00 -15.47 13.92
N TYR A 38 -1.79 -15.96 14.20
CA TYR A 38 -0.56 -15.18 14.24
C TYR A 38 -0.57 -14.00 15.23
N SER A 39 -1.38 -14.06 16.31
CA SER A 39 -1.52 -12.98 17.31
C SER A 39 -0.18 -12.42 17.77
N ALA A 40 0.77 -13.27 18.17
CA ALA A 40 2.07 -12.83 18.64
C ALA A 40 2.89 -12.06 17.59
N ALA A 41 2.74 -12.39 16.31
CA ALA A 41 3.37 -11.65 15.22
C ALA A 41 2.68 -10.29 15.03
N MET A 42 1.34 -10.26 15.04
CA MET A 42 0.57 -9.01 14.93
C MET A 42 0.88 -8.04 16.08
N GLU A 43 1.00 -8.54 17.30
CA GLU A 43 1.37 -7.75 18.47
C GLU A 43 2.75 -7.09 18.30
N LYS A 44 3.75 -7.83 17.79
CA LYS A 44 5.07 -7.29 17.50
C LYS A 44 5.03 -6.21 16.41
N ILE A 45 4.26 -6.41 15.34
CA ILE A 45 4.09 -5.40 14.29
C ILE A 45 3.47 -4.14 14.90
N ILE A 46 2.40 -4.28 15.68
CA ILE A 46 1.74 -3.15 16.36
C ILE A 46 2.70 -2.40 17.27
N ASP A 47 3.54 -3.09 18.01
CA ASP A 47 4.53 -2.45 18.90
C ASP A 47 5.53 -1.61 18.10
N GLN A 48 6.00 -2.11 16.95
CA GLN A 48 6.89 -1.34 16.07
C GLN A 48 6.15 -0.13 15.43
N LEU A 49 4.92 -0.31 15.00
CA LEU A 49 4.10 0.79 14.47
C LEU A 49 3.84 1.88 15.52
N ARG A 50 3.59 1.50 16.79
CA ARG A 50 3.46 2.46 17.90
C ARG A 50 4.75 3.23 18.16
N GLN A 51 5.89 2.57 18.04
CA GLN A 51 7.19 3.22 18.16
C GLN A 51 7.48 4.16 16.98
N ALA A 52 6.98 3.86 15.79
CA ALA A 52 7.10 4.73 14.62
C ALA A 52 6.21 5.98 14.69
N LEU A 53 5.08 5.92 15.40
CA LEU A 53 4.07 6.99 15.43
C LEU A 53 4.61 8.39 15.82
N PRO A 54 5.54 8.53 16.79
CA PRO A 54 6.12 9.82 17.14
C PRO A 54 7.01 10.41 16.03
N PHE A 55 7.45 9.60 15.09
CA PHE A 55 8.31 10.00 13.97
C PHE A 55 7.53 10.28 12.69
N ALA A 56 6.21 10.16 12.72
CA ALA A 56 5.37 10.46 11.56
C ALA A 56 5.54 11.93 11.14
N GLU A 57 5.72 12.14 9.84
CA GLU A 57 6.09 13.44 9.26
C GLU A 57 4.92 14.43 9.24
N ASN A 58 3.69 13.92 9.23
CA ASN A 58 2.48 14.72 9.16
C ASN A 58 1.27 13.98 9.76
N ASP A 59 0.14 14.66 9.87
CA ASP A 59 -1.07 14.08 10.49
C ASP A 59 -1.71 12.99 9.61
N THR A 60 -1.56 13.07 8.29
CA THR A 60 -2.01 12.01 7.38
C THR A 60 -1.23 10.73 7.61
N GLN A 61 0.09 10.80 7.71
CA GLN A 61 0.93 9.64 8.00
C GLN A 61 0.64 9.05 9.38
N LYS A 62 0.37 9.89 10.40
CA LYS A 62 -0.11 9.42 11.71
C LYS A 62 -1.43 8.64 11.59
N ALA A 63 -2.37 9.15 10.80
CA ALA A 63 -3.65 8.48 10.58
C ALA A 63 -3.47 7.15 9.85
N ILE A 64 -2.57 7.07 8.86
CA ILE A 64 -2.19 5.84 8.15
C ILE A 64 -1.68 4.79 9.15
N ILE A 65 -0.70 5.14 9.98
CA ILE A 65 -0.15 4.24 11.00
C ILE A 65 -1.24 3.81 11.99
N GLY A 66 -2.08 4.75 12.43
CA GLY A 66 -3.19 4.47 13.34
C GLY A 66 -4.20 3.47 12.77
N LYS A 67 -4.57 3.63 11.49
CA LYS A 67 -5.47 2.70 10.80
C LYS A 67 -4.86 1.31 10.61
N LEU A 68 -3.57 1.25 10.36
CA LEU A 68 -2.87 -0.02 10.23
C LEU A 68 -2.80 -0.77 11.57
N ILE A 69 -2.56 -0.06 12.68
CA ILE A 69 -2.64 -0.63 14.03
C ILE A 69 -4.05 -1.17 14.32
N GLU A 70 -5.10 -0.39 14.03
CA GLU A 70 -6.49 -0.78 14.19
C GLU A 70 -6.81 -2.04 13.36
N TYR A 71 -6.34 -2.09 12.11
CA TYR A 71 -6.51 -3.25 11.24
C TYR A 71 -5.90 -4.52 11.84
N TYR A 72 -4.67 -4.50 12.32
CA TYR A 72 -4.05 -5.67 12.94
C TYR A 72 -4.71 -6.08 14.26
N GLN A 73 -5.31 -5.15 14.98
CA GLN A 73 -6.08 -5.44 16.20
C GLN A 73 -7.42 -6.11 15.88
N THR A 74 -8.14 -5.62 14.88
CA THR A 74 -9.51 -6.02 14.58
C THR A 74 -9.62 -7.08 13.50
N GLY A 75 -8.69 -7.07 12.53
CA GLY A 75 -8.77 -7.86 11.30
C GLY A 75 -9.83 -7.36 10.32
N ASP A 76 -10.38 -6.16 10.54
CA ASP A 76 -11.45 -5.60 9.71
C ASP A 76 -10.91 -5.06 8.38
N LEU A 77 -11.36 -5.62 7.26
CA LEU A 77 -10.95 -5.22 5.92
C LEU A 77 -11.44 -3.83 5.53
N LYS A 78 -12.52 -3.32 6.13
CA LYS A 78 -12.94 -1.91 5.92
C LYS A 78 -11.92 -0.94 6.50
N THR A 79 -11.33 -1.29 7.65
CA THR A 79 -10.24 -0.52 8.24
C THR A 79 -9.00 -0.55 7.34
N PHE A 80 -8.71 -1.70 6.69
CA PHE A 80 -7.64 -1.82 5.73
C PHE A 80 -7.88 -0.99 4.46
N ASP A 81 -9.11 -0.95 3.95
CA ASP A 81 -9.49 -0.07 2.84
C ASP A 81 -9.31 1.41 3.22
N ALA A 82 -9.72 1.80 4.43
CA ALA A 82 -9.53 3.16 4.92
C ALA A 82 -8.03 3.53 5.03
N TYR A 83 -7.19 2.61 5.52
CA TYR A 83 -5.73 2.75 5.49
C TYR A 83 -5.23 2.97 4.07
N SER A 84 -5.65 2.15 3.11
CA SER A 84 -5.21 2.21 1.72
C SER A 84 -5.60 3.52 1.03
N ILE A 85 -6.79 4.07 1.35
CA ILE A 85 -7.25 5.37 0.84
C ILE A 85 -6.34 6.49 1.36
N LEU A 86 -6.09 6.54 2.66
CA LEU A 86 -5.21 7.54 3.27
C LEU A 86 -3.79 7.45 2.72
N TRP A 87 -3.27 6.23 2.54
CA TRP A 87 -1.97 6.00 1.94
C TRP A 87 -1.86 6.56 0.52
N VAL A 88 -2.88 6.38 -0.33
CA VAL A 88 -2.92 6.94 -1.69
C VAL A 88 -3.02 8.48 -1.67
N GLU A 89 -3.65 9.05 -0.65
CA GLU A 89 -3.80 10.49 -0.47
C GLU A 89 -2.54 11.17 0.08
N ASP A 90 -1.66 10.43 0.75
CA ASP A 90 -0.39 10.96 1.25
C ASP A 90 0.61 11.12 0.11
N THR A 91 0.82 12.35 -0.30
CA THR A 91 1.79 12.73 -1.34
C THR A 91 2.93 13.58 -0.78
N ALA A 92 2.93 13.83 0.52
CA ALA A 92 3.85 14.77 1.18
C ALA A 92 4.95 14.08 1.98
N SER A 93 4.72 12.86 2.46
CA SER A 93 5.69 12.10 3.26
C SER A 93 6.89 11.69 2.44
N GLU A 94 8.08 11.79 3.05
CA GLU A 94 9.36 11.36 2.45
C GLU A 94 9.60 9.88 2.62
N VAL A 95 9.15 9.32 3.75
CA VAL A 95 9.15 7.90 4.02
C VAL A 95 7.79 7.33 3.64
N ASP A 96 7.78 6.43 2.68
CA ASP A 96 6.60 5.70 2.24
C ASP A 96 6.72 4.24 2.64
N PHE A 97 5.61 3.64 3.04
CA PHE A 97 5.60 2.24 3.41
C PHE A 97 4.28 1.55 3.04
N VAL A 98 4.41 0.30 2.68
CA VAL A 98 3.30 -0.63 2.48
C VAL A 98 3.44 -1.74 3.50
N ASN A 99 2.35 -2.10 4.15
CA ASN A 99 2.36 -3.14 5.16
C ASN A 99 0.97 -3.78 5.28
N GLY A 100 0.89 -5.08 5.11
CA GLY A 100 -0.39 -5.79 5.22
C GLY A 100 -0.47 -7.12 4.49
N PHE A 101 -1.67 -7.66 4.44
CA PHE A 101 -2.03 -8.82 3.61
C PHE A 101 -2.55 -8.29 2.28
N ILE A 102 -1.75 -8.34 1.22
CA ILE A 102 -1.98 -7.56 -0.01
C ILE A 102 -2.06 -8.45 -1.24
N GLU A 103 -1.01 -9.21 -1.53
CA GLU A 103 -0.88 -9.94 -2.78
C GLU A 103 -1.53 -11.32 -2.73
N THR A 104 -2.41 -11.60 -3.68
CA THR A 104 -3.19 -12.86 -3.73
C THR A 104 -2.71 -13.84 -4.80
N TYR A 105 -1.72 -13.50 -5.60
CA TYR A 105 -1.24 -14.34 -6.70
C TYR A 105 -0.64 -15.68 -6.25
N GLY A 106 -0.25 -15.81 -4.98
CA GLY A 106 0.18 -17.08 -4.38
C GLY A 106 -0.97 -18.04 -4.03
N ASP A 107 -2.22 -17.58 -4.03
CA ASP A 107 -3.39 -18.39 -3.79
C ASP A 107 -4.02 -18.81 -5.13
N PRO A 108 -4.21 -20.13 -5.39
CA PRO A 108 -4.84 -20.61 -6.62
C PRO A 108 -6.23 -20.04 -6.91
N LEU A 109 -6.97 -19.63 -5.87
CA LEU A 109 -8.28 -19.01 -5.98
C LEU A 109 -8.21 -17.47 -6.00
N GLY A 110 -7.04 -16.86 -5.80
CA GLY A 110 -6.87 -15.42 -5.74
C GLY A 110 -7.61 -14.73 -4.59
N MET A 111 -7.87 -15.46 -3.50
CA MET A 111 -8.68 -14.95 -2.37
C MET A 111 -7.86 -14.67 -1.13
N LYS A 112 -6.80 -15.44 -0.89
CA LYS A 112 -5.96 -15.36 0.31
C LYS A 112 -4.71 -14.56 0.01
N ALA A 113 -4.44 -13.53 0.81
CA ALA A 113 -3.25 -12.73 0.64
C ALA A 113 -2.07 -13.25 1.46
N SER A 114 -0.87 -13.08 0.91
CA SER A 114 0.37 -13.11 1.67
C SER A 114 0.59 -11.79 2.39
N TRP A 115 1.25 -11.86 3.55
CA TRP A 115 1.70 -10.66 4.24
C TRP A 115 2.99 -10.16 3.61
N GLU A 116 3.05 -8.86 3.41
CA GLU A 116 4.23 -8.20 2.88
C GLU A 116 4.41 -6.82 3.50
N SER A 117 5.63 -6.34 3.46
CA SER A 117 5.99 -5.00 3.91
C SER A 117 7.17 -4.48 3.09
N THR A 118 7.04 -3.24 2.67
CA THR A 118 8.11 -2.50 1.99
C THR A 118 8.18 -1.11 2.58
N VAL A 119 9.41 -0.63 2.82
CA VAL A 119 9.67 0.75 3.24
C VAL A 119 10.56 1.40 2.19
N ASN A 120 10.13 2.55 1.70
CA ASN A 120 10.87 3.36 0.73
C ASN A 120 11.10 4.75 1.31
N PHE A 121 12.13 5.41 0.86
CA PHE A 121 12.34 6.82 1.17
C PHE A 121 12.77 7.59 -0.07
N THR A 122 12.33 8.85 -0.16
CA THR A 122 12.62 9.72 -1.29
C THR A 122 14.00 10.34 -1.15
N ASN A 123 14.90 10.09 -2.10
CA ASN A 123 16.16 10.82 -2.20
C ASN A 123 15.93 12.16 -2.88
N LYS A 124 15.82 13.25 -2.11
CA LYS A 124 15.52 14.60 -2.61
C LYS A 124 16.52 15.10 -3.64
N GLU A 125 17.81 14.86 -3.44
CA GLU A 125 18.84 15.33 -4.35
C GLU A 125 18.78 14.59 -5.70
N ALA A 126 18.58 13.29 -5.67
CA ALA A 126 18.39 12.51 -6.88
C ALA A 126 17.06 12.86 -7.57
N THR A 127 15.99 13.08 -6.82
CA THR A 127 14.68 13.48 -7.33
C THR A 127 14.75 14.85 -8.04
N LYS A 128 15.50 15.83 -7.53
CA LYS A 128 15.74 17.09 -8.22
C LYS A 128 16.37 16.91 -9.60
N ARG A 129 17.29 15.95 -9.74
CA ARG A 129 17.91 15.63 -11.03
C ARG A 129 16.93 14.98 -12.00
N THR A 130 16.12 14.05 -11.48
CA THR A 130 15.10 13.36 -12.30
C THR A 130 13.92 14.28 -12.67
N LYS A 131 13.74 15.40 -11.94
CA LYS A 131 12.74 16.41 -12.27
C LYS A 131 12.93 16.96 -13.69
N ILE A 132 14.16 17.06 -14.17
CA ILE A 132 14.46 17.47 -15.55
C ILE A 132 13.75 16.54 -16.55
N ILE A 133 13.70 15.25 -16.28
CA ILE A 133 13.00 14.27 -17.13
C ILE A 133 11.50 14.52 -17.10
N SER A 134 10.93 14.74 -15.91
CA SER A 134 9.50 15.03 -15.75
C SER A 134 9.09 16.32 -16.47
N ASP A 135 9.88 17.37 -16.34
CA ASP A 135 9.63 18.67 -16.97
C ASP A 135 9.73 18.60 -18.52
N ASN A 136 10.47 17.64 -19.04
CA ASN A 136 10.62 17.40 -20.47
C ASN A 136 9.81 16.20 -20.99
N ALA A 137 8.85 15.71 -20.24
CA ALA A 137 8.08 14.51 -20.60
C ALA A 137 7.39 14.64 -21.96
N GLN A 138 6.87 15.82 -22.31
CA GLN A 138 6.26 16.07 -23.62
C GLN A 138 7.29 15.96 -24.75
N TRP A 139 8.51 16.48 -24.55
CA TRP A 139 9.57 16.36 -25.53
C TRP A 139 9.91 14.88 -25.82
N PHE A 140 10.01 14.05 -24.78
CA PHE A 140 10.24 12.61 -24.93
C PHE A 140 9.11 11.91 -25.67
N GLU A 141 7.85 12.26 -25.39
CA GLU A 141 6.69 11.73 -26.11
C GLU A 141 6.77 12.07 -27.59
N ASP A 142 7.03 13.34 -27.90
CA ASP A 142 7.06 13.85 -29.28
C ASP A 142 8.20 13.24 -30.10
N HIS A 143 9.35 12.96 -29.47
CA HIS A 143 10.54 12.40 -30.12
C HIS A 143 10.69 10.89 -29.97
N SER A 144 9.74 10.23 -29.30
CA SER A 144 9.76 8.77 -29.17
C SER A 144 9.60 8.10 -30.56
N PRO A 145 10.19 6.90 -30.79
CA PRO A 145 10.08 6.18 -32.05
C PRO A 145 8.71 5.49 -32.24
N VAL A 146 7.68 5.97 -31.56
CA VAL A 146 6.31 5.47 -31.61
C VAL A 146 5.56 6.16 -32.75
N ASP A 147 4.70 5.44 -33.46
CA ASP A 147 3.83 6.00 -34.49
C ASP A 147 2.97 7.13 -33.94
N LYS A 148 2.83 8.22 -34.70
CA LYS A 148 2.09 9.42 -34.29
C LYS A 148 0.66 9.14 -33.84
N ARG A 149 0.00 8.11 -34.36
CA ARG A 149 -1.35 7.70 -33.99
C ARG A 149 -1.47 7.25 -32.52
N PHE A 150 -0.36 6.85 -31.91
CA PHE A 150 -0.29 6.37 -30.52
C PHE A 150 0.34 7.37 -29.57
N LYS A 151 0.81 8.52 -30.06
CA LYS A 151 1.37 9.58 -29.23
C LYS A 151 0.28 10.39 -28.56
N LYS A 152 0.56 10.84 -27.35
CA LYS A 152 -0.33 11.73 -26.58
C LYS A 152 -0.09 13.17 -26.98
N GLU A 153 -1.15 13.87 -27.33
CA GLU A 153 -1.08 15.33 -27.61
C GLU A 153 -0.57 16.11 -26.38
N LYS A 154 -0.94 15.64 -25.18
CA LYS A 154 -0.49 16.21 -23.92
C LYS A 154 -0.17 15.12 -22.91
N VAL A 155 1.07 15.05 -22.48
CA VAL A 155 1.50 14.18 -21.40
C VAL A 155 1.03 14.76 -20.06
N LYS A 156 0.32 13.95 -19.27
CA LYS A 156 -0.20 14.32 -17.94
C LYS A 156 0.21 13.28 -16.90
N GLY A 157 0.46 13.74 -15.69
CA GLY A 157 0.68 12.86 -14.54
C GLY A 157 2.00 12.09 -14.58
N VAL A 158 3.00 12.58 -15.35
CA VAL A 158 4.35 12.03 -15.31
C VAL A 158 5.06 12.63 -14.12
N SER A 159 5.54 11.76 -13.24
CA SER A 159 6.40 12.11 -12.12
C SER A 159 7.60 11.18 -12.16
N ALA A 160 8.79 11.73 -12.05
CA ALA A 160 10.02 10.97 -11.91
C ALA A 160 10.62 11.25 -10.53
N CYS A 161 10.75 10.23 -9.71
CA CYS A 161 11.45 10.30 -8.44
C CYS A 161 12.39 9.11 -8.30
N LEU A 162 13.43 9.27 -7.49
CA LEU A 162 14.30 8.17 -7.13
C LEU A 162 13.98 7.71 -5.72
N LEU A 163 13.59 6.45 -5.61
CA LEU A 163 13.27 5.79 -4.35
C LEU A 163 14.37 4.77 -4.02
N TYR A 164 14.72 4.71 -2.76
CA TYR A 164 15.55 3.64 -2.22
C TYR A 164 14.72 2.75 -1.33
N THR A 165 14.81 1.45 -1.52
CA THR A 165 14.28 0.47 -0.59
C THR A 165 15.27 0.27 0.55
N SER A 166 14.76 0.10 1.75
CA SER A 166 15.59 -0.36 2.88
C SER A 166 16.20 -1.73 2.53
N PRO A 167 17.48 -1.95 2.74
CA PRO A 167 18.04 -3.30 2.63
C PRO A 167 17.34 -4.20 3.65
N SER A 168 16.81 -5.32 3.19
CA SER A 168 16.18 -6.37 3.99
C SER A 168 17.21 -7.14 4.81
#